data_45c5c53de0a432d910dd6016715678db
#
_entry.id   45c5c53de0a432d910dd6016715678db
#
_cell.length_a   1.000
_cell.length_b   1.000
_cell.length_c   1.000
_cell.angle_alpha   90.00
_cell.angle_beta   90.00
_cell.angle_gamma   90.00
#
_symmetry.space_group_name_H-M   'P 1'
#
loop_
_entity.id
_entity.type
_entity.pdbx_description
1 polymer ?
#
loop_
_entity_poly.entity_id
_entity_poly.type
_entity_poly.pdbx_seq_one_letter_code
_entity_poly.pdbx_strand_id
1 'polypeptide(L)'
;MKRFILILTCIGAALAARAQYTFTDSVQWQSYEDFNRIFLDTKKHIYRDHSARVNAVDRWNGAAAIWCQAIFYDMVQNAYRRAVAQGDKARQDKYKALHRRIYLGEKAQYVNFNFDDCNTNTGWFVYDDIMWWTVALARAYETFSSREYLTYSERSFCRVWYGSARVGDDGSYADPARGLGGGMFWEWQPIDKPKPHQKGDFRSACINFPTVIAACLLHRNVPEGRAVPTAARPTQQTKEWYLEKAREIYAWADKTLVQDGRVADGIHGGGPEFKDHLYNQGTYIGASCLLYQLTGDVAYLNKAKQGANYVFSKMCRGGILPYETGVEQGVYAAIFAQYMHTLVYECGQIQYLGMMRRNMQWAWDHRDQMRGVSNGNFLKSTEEGSQIDSYSASALPALMLMFPAGDSTSPVQGVPAADAQAGIYTIDGKCVASQGAPEQLGQLASGMYICGQRKVLVR
;
A
#
# COMPACT_ATOMS: atom_id res chain seq x y z
N MET A 1 19.43 -31.11 -65.48
CA MET A 1 18.20 -30.73 -64.80
C MET A 1 18.54 -30.41 -63.32
N LYS A 2 18.70 -29.14 -63.03
CA LYS A 2 18.97 -28.64 -61.64
C LYS A 2 17.66 -28.26 -61.07
N ARG A 3 17.25 -28.96 -59.96
CA ARG A 3 16.06 -28.62 -59.15
C ARG A 3 16.44 -27.48 -58.20
N PHE A 4 15.83 -26.32 -58.37
CA PHE A 4 15.83 -25.22 -57.39
C PHE A 4 14.82 -25.54 -56.29
N ILE A 5 15.30 -25.71 -55.09
CA ILE A 5 14.44 -25.76 -53.89
C ILE A 5 14.27 -24.34 -53.39
N LEU A 6 13.05 -23.82 -53.52
CA LEU A 6 12.63 -22.52 -52.97
C LEU A 6 12.30 -22.72 -51.48
N ILE A 7 13.20 -22.30 -50.60
CA ILE A 7 12.91 -22.25 -49.18
C ILE A 7 12.14 -20.94 -48.92
N LEU A 8 10.83 -21.06 -48.74
CA LEU A 8 9.99 -19.99 -48.24
C LEU A 8 10.25 -19.86 -46.74
N THR A 9 11.09 -18.90 -46.35
CA THR A 9 11.20 -18.47 -44.95
C THR A 9 9.97 -17.64 -44.62
N CYS A 10 8.97 -18.28 -44.01
CA CYS A 10 7.90 -17.58 -43.32
C CYS A 10 8.49 -16.88 -42.10
N ILE A 11 8.88 -15.62 -42.27
CA ILE A 11 9.09 -14.71 -41.14
C ILE A 11 7.70 -14.41 -40.58
N GLY A 12 7.25 -15.25 -39.64
CA GLY A 12 6.11 -14.96 -38.80
C GLY A 12 6.49 -13.79 -37.90
N ALA A 13 6.21 -12.57 -38.35
CA ALA A 13 6.13 -11.43 -37.47
C ALA A 13 4.98 -11.73 -36.49
N ALA A 14 5.32 -12.26 -35.33
CA ALA A 14 4.45 -12.24 -34.18
C ALA A 14 4.28 -10.76 -33.82
N LEU A 15 3.31 -10.11 -34.44
CA LEU A 15 2.69 -8.92 -33.92
C LEU A 15 2.10 -9.36 -32.56
N ALA A 16 2.87 -9.15 -31.49
CA ALA A 16 2.32 -9.16 -30.16
C ALA A 16 1.21 -8.11 -30.20
N ALA A 17 -0.04 -8.58 -30.34
CA ALA A 17 -1.21 -7.73 -30.21
C ALA A 17 -1.08 -7.09 -28.83
N ARG A 18 -0.64 -5.83 -28.77
CA ARG A 18 -0.70 -5.03 -27.56
C ARG A 18 -2.16 -5.06 -27.18
N ALA A 19 -2.48 -5.66 -26.04
CA ALA A 19 -3.83 -5.64 -25.52
C ALA A 19 -4.24 -4.17 -25.43
N GLN A 20 -5.15 -3.76 -26.31
CA GLN A 20 -5.63 -2.39 -26.35
C GLN A 20 -6.62 -2.24 -25.19
N TYR A 21 -6.17 -1.62 -24.10
CA TYR A 21 -7.04 -1.32 -22.97
C TYR A 21 -8.06 -0.26 -23.38
N THR A 22 -9.32 -0.46 -22.98
CA THR A 22 -10.43 0.43 -23.37
C THR A 22 -10.60 1.63 -22.44
N PHE A 23 -9.91 1.67 -21.31
CA PHE A 23 -9.96 2.79 -20.38
C PHE A 23 -9.01 3.92 -20.81
N THR A 24 -9.53 5.13 -20.74
CA THR A 24 -8.80 6.39 -20.93
C THR A 24 -8.50 7.04 -19.60
N ASP A 25 -7.69 8.10 -19.60
CA ASP A 25 -7.46 8.90 -18.39
C ASP A 25 -8.77 9.45 -17.80
N SER A 26 -9.69 9.93 -18.66
CA SER A 26 -11.02 10.41 -18.24
C SER A 26 -11.84 9.32 -17.55
N VAL A 27 -11.84 8.12 -18.10
CA VAL A 27 -12.52 6.94 -17.53
C VAL A 27 -11.92 6.58 -16.15
N GLN A 28 -10.62 6.66 -16.00
CA GLN A 28 -9.95 6.38 -14.74
C GLN A 28 -10.36 7.38 -13.65
N TRP A 29 -10.44 8.66 -13.99
CA TRP A 29 -10.98 9.68 -13.08
C TRP A 29 -12.44 9.45 -12.75
N GLN A 30 -13.26 9.12 -13.77
CA GLN A 30 -14.68 8.84 -13.57
C GLN A 30 -14.93 7.71 -12.59
N SER A 31 -14.14 6.63 -12.65
CA SER A 31 -14.26 5.50 -11.72
C SER A 31 -14.12 5.92 -10.25
N TYR A 32 -13.19 6.83 -9.94
CA TYR A 32 -13.04 7.35 -8.58
C TYR A 32 -14.14 8.33 -8.19
N GLU A 33 -14.61 9.14 -9.11
CA GLU A 33 -15.76 10.04 -8.88
C GLU A 33 -17.05 9.24 -8.62
N ASP A 34 -17.28 8.16 -9.36
CA ASP A 34 -18.44 7.29 -9.18
C ASP A 34 -18.39 6.58 -7.81
N PHE A 35 -17.22 6.14 -7.38
CA PHE A 35 -17.02 5.58 -6.04
C PHE A 35 -17.39 6.60 -4.96
N ASN A 36 -16.87 7.83 -5.04
CA ASN A 36 -17.18 8.87 -4.07
C ASN A 36 -18.67 9.27 -4.10
N ARG A 37 -19.27 9.37 -5.28
CA ARG A 37 -20.70 9.71 -5.44
C ARG A 37 -21.60 8.70 -4.73
N ILE A 38 -21.22 7.42 -4.75
CA ILE A 38 -22.04 6.34 -4.18
C ILE A 38 -21.76 6.15 -2.70
N PHE A 39 -20.49 6.19 -2.27
CA PHE A 39 -20.12 5.74 -0.94
C PHE A 39 -19.74 6.85 0.03
N LEU A 40 -19.34 8.05 -0.43
CA LEU A 40 -19.01 9.14 0.47
C LEU A 40 -20.27 9.79 1.06
N ASP A 41 -20.39 9.80 2.38
CA ASP A 41 -21.36 10.64 3.08
C ASP A 41 -20.86 12.09 3.08
N THR A 42 -21.45 12.94 2.25
CA THR A 42 -21.02 14.33 2.06
C THR A 42 -21.34 15.26 3.24
N LYS A 43 -22.13 14.81 4.22
CA LYS A 43 -22.42 15.56 5.45
C LYS A 43 -21.34 15.30 6.51
N LYS A 44 -21.02 14.01 6.74
CA LYS A 44 -20.01 13.60 7.70
C LYS A 44 -18.60 13.54 7.13
N HIS A 45 -18.46 13.38 5.82
CA HIS A 45 -17.21 13.15 5.09
C HIS A 45 -16.48 11.89 5.56
N ILE A 46 -17.24 10.80 5.78
CA ILE A 46 -16.76 9.43 5.98
C ILE A 46 -17.47 8.51 4.99
N TYR A 47 -16.92 7.32 4.77
CA TYR A 47 -17.50 6.41 3.78
C TYR A 47 -18.55 5.49 4.38
N ARG A 48 -19.58 5.20 3.60
CA ARG A 48 -20.64 4.24 3.90
C ARG A 48 -20.17 2.82 3.64
N ASP A 49 -20.73 1.85 4.37
CA ASP A 49 -20.42 0.44 4.22
C ASP A 49 -20.94 -0.16 2.91
N HIS A 50 -22.12 0.28 2.41
CA HIS A 50 -22.67 -0.20 1.15
C HIS A 50 -23.56 0.84 0.44
N SER A 51 -23.84 0.59 -0.85
CA SER A 51 -24.51 1.52 -1.77
C SER A 51 -25.98 1.85 -1.41
N ALA A 52 -26.65 1.01 -0.64
CA ALA A 52 -28.04 1.27 -0.20
C ALA A 52 -28.14 2.14 1.05
N ARG A 53 -27.02 2.48 1.70
CA ARG A 53 -27.03 3.39 2.85
C ARG A 53 -27.22 4.84 2.42
N VAL A 54 -28.03 5.56 3.18
CA VAL A 54 -28.22 7.01 2.98
C VAL A 54 -27.18 7.79 3.80
N ASN A 55 -26.93 7.38 5.04
CA ASN A 55 -26.01 8.04 5.96
C ASN A 55 -25.01 7.04 6.56
N ALA A 56 -23.80 7.52 6.84
CA ALA A 56 -22.81 6.82 7.65
C ALA A 56 -22.94 7.29 9.11
N VAL A 57 -23.48 6.46 9.99
CA VAL A 57 -23.69 6.85 11.42
C VAL A 57 -22.53 6.35 12.29
N ASP A 58 -22.38 5.04 12.39
CA ASP A 58 -21.29 4.35 13.09
C ASP A 58 -21.02 3.01 12.41
N ARG A 59 -20.06 2.21 12.94
CA ARG A 59 -19.66 0.91 12.38
C ARG A 59 -20.84 -0.04 12.11
N TRP A 60 -21.86 -0.01 12.91
CA TRP A 60 -23.02 -0.93 12.81
C TRP A 60 -24.19 -0.31 12.05
N ASN A 61 -24.15 0.98 11.85
CA ASN A 61 -25.22 1.79 11.27
C ASN A 61 -24.73 2.58 10.05
N GLY A 62 -24.14 1.90 9.10
CA GLY A 62 -23.88 2.40 7.76
C GLY A 62 -22.52 3.04 7.52
N ALA A 63 -21.67 3.22 8.52
CA ALA A 63 -20.29 3.62 8.29
C ALA A 63 -19.43 2.39 7.94
N ALA A 64 -18.52 2.52 6.98
CA ALA A 64 -17.52 1.51 6.71
C ALA A 64 -16.60 1.29 7.92
N ALA A 65 -16.02 0.10 8.02
CA ALA A 65 -15.12 -0.27 9.11
C ALA A 65 -13.96 0.72 9.26
N ILE A 66 -13.58 1.02 10.50
CA ILE A 66 -12.59 2.04 10.85
C ILE A 66 -11.25 1.89 10.08
N TRP A 67 -10.77 0.68 9.91
CA TRP A 67 -9.53 0.41 9.19
C TRP A 67 -9.66 0.58 7.67
N CYS A 68 -10.84 0.28 7.10
CA CYS A 68 -11.12 0.50 5.69
C CYS A 68 -11.26 1.98 5.36
N GLN A 69 -11.74 2.81 6.31
CA GLN A 69 -11.74 4.26 6.16
C GLN A 69 -10.32 4.79 5.90
N ALA A 70 -9.30 4.23 6.55
CA ALA A 70 -7.90 4.59 6.30
C ALA A 70 -7.46 4.28 4.85
N ILE A 71 -7.92 3.16 4.28
CA ILE A 71 -7.64 2.80 2.89
C ILE A 71 -8.34 3.77 1.91
N PHE A 72 -9.59 4.13 2.18
CA PHE A 72 -10.32 5.10 1.37
C PHE A 72 -9.72 6.51 1.50
N TYR A 73 -9.18 6.87 2.67
CA TYR A 73 -8.41 8.09 2.87
C TYR A 73 -7.09 8.09 2.09
N ASP A 74 -6.42 6.94 1.93
CA ASP A 74 -5.26 6.81 1.03
C ASP A 74 -5.66 7.01 -0.45
N MET A 75 -6.85 6.61 -0.86
CA MET A 75 -7.31 6.80 -2.24
C MET A 75 -7.43 8.28 -2.62
N VAL A 76 -7.93 9.14 -1.73
CA VAL A 76 -7.97 10.59 -2.02
C VAL A 76 -6.57 11.22 -2.09
N GLN A 77 -5.62 10.72 -1.32
CA GLN A 77 -4.21 11.11 -1.43
C GLN A 77 -3.63 10.71 -2.78
N ASN A 78 -3.90 9.48 -3.23
CA ASN A 78 -3.48 8.99 -4.54
C ASN A 78 -4.11 9.79 -5.68
N ALA A 79 -5.38 10.19 -5.56
CA ALA A 79 -6.03 11.08 -6.52
C ALA A 79 -5.34 12.46 -6.57
N TYR A 80 -4.99 13.03 -5.42
CA TYR A 80 -4.23 14.28 -5.37
C TYR A 80 -2.84 14.14 -6.01
N ARG A 81 -2.08 13.09 -5.66
CA ARG A 81 -0.75 12.82 -6.23
C ARG A 81 -0.80 12.65 -7.74
N ARG A 82 -1.82 11.93 -8.24
CA ARG A 82 -2.05 11.78 -9.69
C ARG A 82 -2.33 13.14 -10.35
N ALA A 83 -3.18 13.97 -9.75
CA ALA A 83 -3.46 15.31 -10.27
C ALA A 83 -2.20 16.20 -10.30
N VAL A 84 -1.32 16.07 -9.30
CA VAL A 84 -0.01 16.74 -9.27
C VAL A 84 0.87 16.25 -10.42
N ALA A 85 0.98 14.93 -10.62
CA ALA A 85 1.77 14.34 -11.69
C ALA A 85 1.30 14.73 -13.10
N GLN A 86 -0.01 15.00 -13.24
CA GLN A 86 -0.61 15.45 -14.50
C GLN A 86 -0.59 16.98 -14.69
N GLY A 87 -0.18 17.75 -13.69
CA GLY A 87 -0.27 19.21 -13.72
C GLY A 87 -1.70 19.77 -13.68
N ASP A 88 -2.70 18.93 -13.34
CA ASP A 88 -4.11 19.31 -13.30
C ASP A 88 -4.43 20.10 -12.03
N LYS A 89 -4.33 21.40 -12.10
CA LYS A 89 -4.54 22.30 -10.97
C LYS A 89 -5.95 22.25 -10.40
N ALA A 90 -6.96 22.10 -11.23
CA ALA A 90 -8.35 22.03 -10.80
C ALA A 90 -8.59 20.76 -9.94
N ARG A 91 -8.08 19.62 -10.37
CA ARG A 91 -8.15 18.38 -9.59
C ARG A 91 -7.26 18.42 -8.34
N GLN A 92 -6.09 19.05 -8.38
CA GLN A 92 -5.28 19.26 -7.18
C GLN A 92 -6.08 20.00 -6.10
N ASP A 93 -6.71 21.12 -6.45
CA ASP A 93 -7.49 21.92 -5.49
C ASP A 93 -8.72 21.13 -4.99
N LYS A 94 -9.42 20.42 -5.89
CA LYS A 94 -10.56 19.56 -5.54
C LYS A 94 -10.17 18.49 -4.53
N TYR A 95 -9.13 17.70 -4.82
CA TYR A 95 -8.76 16.57 -3.98
C TYR A 95 -8.02 16.97 -2.70
N LYS A 96 -7.29 18.09 -2.70
CA LYS A 96 -6.76 18.69 -1.48
C LYS A 96 -7.88 19.11 -0.52
N ALA A 97 -8.91 19.74 -1.04
CA ALA A 97 -10.09 20.14 -0.26
C ALA A 97 -10.88 18.91 0.23
N LEU A 98 -11.07 17.90 -0.61
CA LEU A 98 -11.75 16.66 -0.25
C LEU A 98 -10.98 15.89 0.83
N HIS A 99 -9.67 15.74 0.67
CA HIS A 99 -8.78 15.12 1.66
C HIS A 99 -8.92 15.78 3.03
N ARG A 100 -8.90 17.13 3.08
CA ARG A 100 -9.06 17.85 4.36
C ARG A 100 -10.44 17.62 4.99
N ARG A 101 -11.51 17.58 4.19
CA ARG A 101 -12.86 17.30 4.70
C ARG A 101 -12.99 15.88 5.24
N ILE A 102 -12.48 14.88 4.51
CA ILE A 102 -12.47 13.49 4.98
C ILE A 102 -11.68 13.39 6.28
N TYR A 103 -10.47 13.95 6.34
CA TYR A 103 -9.68 13.95 7.58
C TYR A 103 -10.45 14.51 8.78
N LEU A 104 -11.15 15.62 8.61
CA LEU A 104 -11.93 16.23 9.69
C LEU A 104 -13.16 15.37 10.05
N GLY A 105 -13.80 14.75 9.07
CA GLY A 105 -14.90 13.82 9.30
C GLY A 105 -14.47 12.58 10.09
N GLU A 106 -13.37 11.96 9.68
CA GLU A 106 -12.81 10.79 10.37
C GLU A 106 -12.32 11.15 11.78
N LYS A 107 -11.65 12.29 11.93
CA LYS A 107 -11.22 12.79 13.24
C LYS A 107 -12.40 13.02 14.18
N ALA A 108 -13.51 13.57 13.69
CA ALA A 108 -14.73 13.74 14.48
C ALA A 108 -15.40 12.39 14.79
N GLN A 109 -15.46 11.48 13.81
CA GLN A 109 -16.06 10.15 13.99
C GLN A 109 -15.33 9.32 15.05
N TYR A 110 -13.99 9.40 15.10
CA TYR A 110 -13.13 8.59 15.96
C TYR A 110 -12.56 9.37 17.14
N VAL A 111 -13.36 10.26 17.74
CA VAL A 111 -13.07 10.97 19.00
C VAL A 111 -11.67 11.63 18.96
N ASN A 112 -11.41 12.41 17.92
CA ASN A 112 -10.10 13.05 17.66
C ASN A 112 -8.93 12.07 17.58
N PHE A 113 -9.15 10.89 16.99
CA PHE A 113 -8.17 9.80 16.96
C PHE A 113 -7.66 9.44 18.36
N ASN A 114 -8.62 9.25 19.31
CA ASN A 114 -8.29 8.73 20.62
C ASN A 114 -8.04 7.21 20.53
N PHE A 115 -6.80 6.82 20.35
CA PHE A 115 -6.40 5.41 20.18
C PHE A 115 -6.54 4.57 21.48
N ASP A 116 -6.94 5.19 22.59
CA ASP A 116 -7.24 4.52 23.84
C ASP A 116 -8.75 4.24 24.04
N ASP A 117 -9.57 4.71 23.10
CA ASP A 117 -11.02 4.54 23.15
C ASP A 117 -11.48 3.29 22.39
N CYS A 118 -11.62 2.19 23.11
CA CYS A 118 -12.16 0.93 22.57
C CYS A 118 -13.64 0.78 22.94
N ASN A 119 -14.50 1.52 22.25
CA ASN A 119 -15.94 1.35 22.38
C ASN A 119 -16.54 0.64 21.16
N THR A 120 -17.74 0.09 21.30
CA THR A 120 -18.39 -0.74 20.27
C THR A 120 -18.75 -0.01 18.98
N ASN A 121 -18.86 1.32 19.00
CA ASN A 121 -19.31 2.11 17.84
C ASN A 121 -18.16 2.74 17.05
N THR A 122 -17.08 3.12 17.75
CA THR A 122 -15.95 3.86 17.17
C THR A 122 -14.59 3.29 17.56
N GLY A 123 -14.57 2.21 18.37
CA GLY A 123 -13.37 1.75 19.05
C GLY A 123 -12.37 0.99 18.20
N TRP A 124 -11.19 0.93 18.74
CA TRP A 124 -10.04 0.23 18.20
C TRP A 124 -10.01 -1.18 18.78
N PHE A 125 -10.57 -2.16 18.08
CA PHE A 125 -10.69 -3.53 18.62
C PHE A 125 -9.40 -4.32 18.51
N VAL A 126 -8.59 -4.00 17.51
CA VAL A 126 -7.34 -4.69 17.19
C VAL A 126 -6.30 -3.67 16.77
N TYR A 127 -5.02 -4.02 16.89
CA TYR A 127 -3.93 -3.07 16.64
C TYR A 127 -3.69 -2.75 15.17
N ASP A 128 -4.05 -3.62 14.26
CA ASP A 128 -3.93 -3.32 12.83
C ASP A 128 -4.89 -2.20 12.39
N ASP A 129 -6.09 -2.09 12.98
CA ASP A 129 -7.00 -0.97 12.75
C ASP A 129 -6.30 0.39 13.01
N ILE A 130 -5.54 0.48 14.10
CA ILE A 130 -4.73 1.66 14.41
C ILE A 130 -3.57 1.80 13.41
N MET A 131 -2.92 0.70 13.05
CA MET A 131 -1.73 0.74 12.21
C MET A 131 -2.05 1.15 10.76
N TRP A 132 -3.23 0.80 10.23
CA TRP A 132 -3.70 1.30 8.95
C TRP A 132 -3.81 2.84 8.95
N TRP A 133 -4.34 3.43 10.02
CA TRP A 133 -4.36 4.88 10.20
C TRP A 133 -2.97 5.47 10.39
N THR A 134 -2.06 4.79 11.08
CA THR A 134 -0.66 5.19 11.22
C THR A 134 -0.02 5.37 9.85
N VAL A 135 -0.18 4.39 8.96
CA VAL A 135 0.33 4.42 7.58
C VAL A 135 -0.30 5.55 6.77
N ALA A 136 -1.64 5.65 6.80
CA ALA A 136 -2.37 6.65 6.03
C ALA A 136 -2.03 8.08 6.47
N LEU A 137 -1.85 8.33 7.76
CA LEU A 137 -1.44 9.63 8.30
C LEU A 137 0.02 9.98 8.00
N ALA A 138 0.94 8.99 8.02
CA ALA A 138 2.32 9.20 7.58
C ALA A 138 2.39 9.63 6.10
N ARG A 139 1.63 8.96 5.23
CA ARG A 139 1.50 9.33 3.82
C ARG A 139 0.84 10.70 3.61
N ALA A 140 -0.15 11.04 4.44
CA ALA A 140 -0.76 12.36 4.42
C ALA A 140 0.27 13.46 4.75
N TYR A 141 1.17 13.20 5.69
CA TYR A 141 2.27 14.11 5.98
C TYR A 141 3.21 14.28 4.77
N GLU A 142 3.61 13.19 4.13
CA GLU A 142 4.44 13.24 2.90
C GLU A 142 3.77 14.04 1.77
N THR A 143 2.44 13.96 1.68
CA THR A 143 1.69 14.60 0.60
C THR A 143 1.38 16.07 0.88
N PHE A 144 1.07 16.43 2.12
CA PHE A 144 0.53 17.75 2.48
C PHE A 144 1.36 18.52 3.53
N SER A 145 2.43 17.92 4.05
CA SER A 145 3.39 18.53 5.00
C SER A 145 2.77 19.09 6.30
N SER A 146 1.57 18.63 6.68
CA SER A 146 0.93 19.06 7.92
C SER A 146 1.48 18.27 9.12
N ARG A 147 2.10 18.98 10.07
CA ARG A 147 2.64 18.38 11.30
C ARG A 147 1.58 17.61 12.11
N GLU A 148 0.31 17.99 12.00
CA GLU A 148 -0.79 17.30 12.67
C GLU A 148 -0.86 15.83 12.25
N TYR A 149 -0.71 15.53 10.95
CA TYR A 149 -0.70 14.16 10.44
C TYR A 149 0.48 13.34 10.99
N LEU A 150 1.67 13.91 10.97
CA LEU A 150 2.85 13.24 11.53
C LEU A 150 2.67 12.96 13.03
N THR A 151 2.17 13.95 13.80
CA THR A 151 1.93 13.80 15.23
C THR A 151 0.98 12.65 15.54
N TYR A 152 -0.14 12.56 14.83
CA TYR A 152 -1.07 11.43 15.04
C TYR A 152 -0.48 10.10 14.57
N SER A 153 0.28 10.08 13.48
CA SER A 153 0.96 8.87 13.00
C SER A 153 1.98 8.36 14.03
N GLU A 154 2.78 9.23 14.63
CA GLU A 154 3.74 8.85 15.68
C GLU A 154 3.04 8.37 16.95
N ARG A 155 1.99 9.09 17.39
CA ARG A 155 1.21 8.71 18.56
C ARG A 155 0.54 7.33 18.40
N SER A 156 -0.06 7.07 17.24
CA SER A 156 -0.69 5.80 16.95
C SER A 156 0.33 4.65 16.86
N PHE A 157 1.48 4.87 16.22
CA PHE A 157 2.56 3.90 16.21
C PHE A 157 3.03 3.54 17.63
N CYS A 158 3.34 4.55 18.44
CA CYS A 158 3.80 4.35 19.80
C CYS A 158 2.70 3.71 20.66
N ARG A 159 1.41 4.07 20.45
CA ARG A 159 0.30 3.43 21.15
C ARG A 159 0.26 1.92 20.90
N VAL A 160 0.41 1.51 19.63
CA VAL A 160 0.45 0.08 19.28
C VAL A 160 1.70 -0.57 19.85
N TRP A 161 2.86 0.04 19.65
CA TRP A 161 4.15 -0.51 20.09
C TRP A 161 4.17 -0.76 21.60
N TYR A 162 3.85 0.25 22.40
CA TYR A 162 3.89 0.16 23.87
C TYR A 162 2.63 -0.45 24.47
N GLY A 163 1.49 -0.39 23.77
CA GLY A 163 0.22 -0.92 24.25
C GLY A 163 0.15 -2.44 24.23
N SER A 164 0.75 -3.09 23.22
CA SER A 164 0.82 -4.54 23.16
C SER A 164 2.00 -5.12 23.93
N ALA A 165 2.93 -4.28 24.37
CA ALA A 165 4.13 -4.70 25.07
C ALA A 165 3.83 -5.17 26.48
N ARG A 166 3.97 -6.45 26.72
CA ARG A 166 4.03 -7.07 28.06
C ARG A 166 5.18 -8.06 28.16
N VAL A 167 6.15 -7.91 27.27
CA VAL A 167 7.34 -8.70 27.19
C VAL A 167 8.51 -7.75 27.40
N GLY A 168 8.84 -7.54 28.67
CA GLY A 168 9.83 -6.55 29.09
C GLY A 168 9.29 -5.11 29.15
N ASP A 169 10.02 -4.26 29.85
CA ASP A 169 9.64 -2.85 30.08
C ASP A 169 9.99 -1.95 28.89
N ASP A 170 10.75 -2.44 27.93
CA ASP A 170 11.24 -1.74 26.74
C ASP A 170 10.30 -1.82 25.54
N GLY A 171 9.16 -2.53 25.66
CA GLY A 171 8.26 -2.79 24.55
C GLY A 171 8.70 -3.96 23.65
N SER A 172 9.62 -4.79 24.08
CA SER A 172 10.06 -5.98 23.37
C SER A 172 8.92 -6.98 23.18
N TYR A 173 8.77 -7.50 21.99
CA TYR A 173 7.82 -8.56 21.64
C TYR A 173 8.46 -9.96 21.67
N ALA A 174 9.68 -10.06 22.15
CA ALA A 174 10.40 -11.30 22.32
C ALA A 174 10.62 -11.61 23.79
N ASP A 175 10.10 -12.74 24.27
CA ASP A 175 10.35 -13.28 25.60
C ASP A 175 10.51 -14.80 25.51
N PRO A 176 11.73 -15.27 25.26
CA PRO A 176 12.00 -16.72 25.16
C PRO A 176 11.61 -17.50 26.41
N ALA A 177 11.76 -16.90 27.60
CA ALA A 177 11.41 -17.56 28.87
C ALA A 177 9.92 -17.84 28.98
N ARG A 178 9.08 -16.98 28.39
CA ARG A 178 7.63 -17.15 28.33
C ARG A 178 7.14 -17.80 27.04
N GLY A 179 8.07 -18.20 26.16
CA GLY A 179 7.74 -18.76 24.86
C GLY A 179 7.16 -17.75 23.85
N LEU A 180 7.44 -16.46 24.04
CA LEU A 180 7.04 -15.38 23.16
C LEU A 180 8.22 -15.05 22.26
N GLY A 181 8.16 -15.43 20.99
CA GLY A 181 9.30 -15.41 20.06
C GLY A 181 9.40 -14.16 19.19
N GLY A 182 8.84 -13.04 19.58
CA GLY A 182 8.83 -11.78 18.79
C GLY A 182 7.55 -11.59 17.96
N GLY A 183 7.53 -10.51 17.16
CA GLY A 183 6.38 -10.10 16.38
C GLY A 183 5.34 -9.31 17.16
N MET A 184 4.45 -8.64 16.43
CA MET A 184 3.37 -7.82 17.00
C MET A 184 2.15 -8.67 17.30
N PHE A 185 1.52 -8.45 18.47
CA PHE A 185 0.23 -9.05 18.81
C PHE A 185 -0.91 -8.28 18.17
N TRP A 186 -1.98 -8.98 17.85
CA TRP A 186 -3.12 -8.45 17.10
C TRP A 186 -4.16 -7.79 18.01
N GLU A 187 -4.48 -8.40 19.15
CA GLU A 187 -5.55 -7.95 20.04
C GLU A 187 -5.18 -6.65 20.77
N TRP A 188 -6.07 -5.64 20.69
CA TRP A 188 -5.93 -4.39 21.43
C TRP A 188 -6.02 -4.62 22.93
N GLN A 189 -5.18 -3.92 23.70
CA GLN A 189 -5.15 -3.98 25.15
C GLN A 189 -5.26 -2.57 25.75
N PRO A 190 -6.00 -2.39 26.87
CA PRO A 190 -6.00 -1.14 27.60
C PRO A 190 -4.60 -0.88 28.19
N ILE A 191 -4.15 0.39 28.10
CA ILE A 191 -2.76 0.73 28.43
C ILE A 191 -2.45 0.65 29.93
N ASP A 192 -3.44 0.92 30.78
CA ASP A 192 -3.32 0.94 32.24
C ASP A 192 -3.51 -0.42 32.89
N LYS A 193 -4.30 -1.31 32.29
CA LYS A 193 -4.58 -2.67 32.81
C LYS A 193 -4.56 -3.72 31.69
N PRO A 194 -3.47 -3.86 30.95
CA PRO A 194 -3.42 -4.85 29.89
C PRO A 194 -3.34 -6.26 30.44
N LYS A 195 -3.92 -7.19 29.70
CA LYS A 195 -3.72 -8.61 29.96
C LYS A 195 -2.30 -9.01 29.53
N PRO A 196 -1.58 -9.82 30.32
CA PRO A 196 -0.30 -10.38 29.88
C PRO A 196 -0.50 -11.24 28.63
N HIS A 197 0.32 -11.03 27.61
CA HIS A 197 0.31 -11.88 26.43
C HIS A 197 0.73 -13.32 26.74
N GLN A 198 0.12 -14.26 26.04
CA GLN A 198 0.37 -15.68 26.14
C GLN A 198 0.96 -16.20 24.80
N LYS A 199 1.61 -17.36 24.85
CA LYS A 199 2.16 -18.00 23.67
C LYS A 199 1.13 -18.22 22.56
N GLY A 200 -0.12 -18.50 22.91
CA GLY A 200 -1.23 -18.75 22.00
C GLY A 200 -1.90 -17.49 21.44
N ASP A 201 -1.54 -16.30 21.90
CA ASP A 201 -2.15 -15.05 21.43
C ASP A 201 -1.75 -14.80 19.97
N PHE A 202 -2.70 -14.27 19.21
CA PHE A 202 -2.57 -14.15 17.77
C PHE A 202 -1.56 -13.06 17.37
N ARG A 203 -0.63 -13.43 16.50
CA ARG A 203 0.32 -12.54 15.85
C ARG A 203 0.15 -12.68 14.35
N SER A 204 -0.62 -11.78 13.76
CA SER A 204 -1.05 -11.85 12.36
C SER A 204 -0.11 -11.08 11.42
N ALA A 205 -0.16 -11.43 10.14
CA ALA A 205 0.54 -10.69 9.10
C ALA A 205 -0.01 -9.26 8.96
N CYS A 206 -1.33 -9.08 9.16
CA CYS A 206 -2.02 -7.79 8.99
C CYS A 206 -1.62 -6.72 10.01
N ILE A 207 -1.00 -7.08 11.14
CA ILE A 207 -0.36 -6.09 12.02
C ILE A 207 1.14 -6.01 11.79
N ASN A 208 1.82 -7.12 11.52
CA ASN A 208 3.27 -7.16 11.46
C ASN A 208 3.83 -6.39 10.25
N PHE A 209 3.39 -6.68 9.02
CA PHE A 209 3.89 -5.96 7.84
C PHE A 209 3.44 -4.49 7.78
N PRO A 210 2.20 -4.09 8.11
CA PRO A 210 1.86 -2.68 8.27
C PRO A 210 2.69 -1.95 9.32
N THR A 211 3.10 -2.60 10.41
CA THR A 211 4.03 -1.99 11.38
C THR A 211 5.38 -1.70 10.75
N VAL A 212 5.92 -2.62 9.93
CA VAL A 212 7.16 -2.36 9.17
C VAL A 212 6.99 -1.18 8.23
N ILE A 213 5.88 -1.14 7.47
CA ILE A 213 5.57 -0.05 6.55
C ILE A 213 5.50 1.28 7.30
N ALA A 214 4.74 1.33 8.39
CA ALA A 214 4.59 2.53 9.22
C ALA A 214 5.94 3.01 9.77
N ALA A 215 6.76 2.10 10.30
CA ALA A 215 8.08 2.42 10.81
C ALA A 215 9.02 2.96 9.72
N CYS A 216 9.00 2.38 8.51
CA CYS A 216 9.74 2.89 7.36
C CYS A 216 9.30 4.30 6.96
N LEU A 217 7.99 4.56 6.92
CA LEU A 217 7.44 5.89 6.63
C LEU A 217 7.83 6.90 7.72
N LEU A 218 7.73 6.53 8.99
CA LEU A 218 8.13 7.39 10.11
C LEU A 218 9.63 7.66 10.11
N HIS A 219 10.48 6.65 9.85
CA HIS A 219 11.91 6.87 9.65
C HIS A 219 12.18 7.94 8.59
N ARG A 220 11.44 7.93 7.50
CA ARG A 220 11.60 8.88 6.39
C ARG A 220 11.16 10.30 6.75
N ASN A 221 10.14 10.42 7.59
CA ASN A 221 9.40 11.66 7.86
C ASN A 221 9.78 12.38 9.16
N VAL A 222 10.30 11.66 10.15
CA VAL A 222 10.67 12.22 11.44
C VAL A 222 11.95 13.07 11.29
N PRO A 223 12.03 14.26 11.95
CA PRO A 223 13.21 15.10 11.90
C PRO A 223 14.48 14.39 12.39
N GLU A 224 15.58 14.66 11.74
CA GLU A 224 16.91 14.20 12.18
C GLU A 224 17.33 14.88 13.50
N GLY A 225 18.20 14.20 14.27
CA GLY A 225 18.75 14.75 15.49
C GLY A 225 17.76 14.91 16.64
N ARG A 226 16.59 14.30 16.55
CA ARG A 226 15.64 14.29 17.65
C ARG A 226 16.26 13.58 18.85
N ALA A 227 16.15 14.18 20.03
CA ALA A 227 16.61 13.57 21.27
C ALA A 227 15.86 12.26 21.56
N VAL A 228 16.59 11.28 22.10
CA VAL A 228 15.98 10.03 22.58
C VAL A 228 14.98 10.35 23.68
N PRO A 229 13.72 9.90 23.60
CA PRO A 229 12.73 10.17 24.62
C PRO A 229 13.09 9.46 25.94
N THR A 230 12.84 10.14 27.05
CA THR A 230 13.09 9.62 28.41
C THR A 230 11.84 9.05 29.08
N ALA A 231 10.64 9.28 28.51
CA ALA A 231 9.40 8.72 29.03
C ALA A 231 9.37 7.21 28.86
N ALA A 232 8.82 6.49 29.84
CA ALA A 232 8.66 5.04 29.77
C ALA A 232 7.78 4.58 28.59
N ARG A 233 6.81 5.39 28.19
CA ARG A 233 5.95 5.17 27.01
C ARG A 233 5.86 6.47 26.22
N PRO A 234 6.88 6.76 25.40
CA PRO A 234 6.89 7.98 24.60
C PRO A 234 5.84 7.91 23.50
N THR A 235 5.38 9.07 23.06
CA THR A 235 4.43 9.21 21.94
C THR A 235 5.12 9.51 20.62
N GLN A 236 6.45 9.59 20.62
CA GLN A 236 7.31 9.83 19.46
C GLN A 236 8.70 9.23 19.71
N GLN A 237 9.40 8.91 18.64
CA GLN A 237 10.71 8.27 18.69
C GLN A 237 11.71 8.94 17.76
N THR A 238 13.00 8.53 17.82
CA THR A 238 14.00 8.96 16.87
C THR A 238 13.84 8.27 15.52
N LYS A 239 14.41 8.86 14.50
CA LYS A 239 14.43 8.33 13.13
C LYS A 239 15.06 6.94 13.10
N GLU A 240 16.20 6.76 13.75
CA GLU A 240 16.98 5.53 13.81
C GLU A 240 16.21 4.42 14.50
N TRP A 241 15.51 4.74 15.59
CA TRP A 241 14.68 3.79 16.31
C TRP A 241 13.59 3.19 15.41
N TYR A 242 12.90 4.01 14.60
CA TYR A 242 11.89 3.50 13.68
C TYR A 242 12.48 2.51 12.65
N LEU A 243 13.65 2.80 12.07
CA LEU A 243 14.28 1.88 11.12
C LEU A 243 14.74 0.58 11.79
N GLU A 244 15.29 0.67 13.02
CA GLU A 244 15.65 -0.50 13.81
C GLU A 244 14.44 -1.40 14.04
N LYS A 245 13.30 -0.81 14.46
CA LYS A 245 12.07 -1.58 14.70
C LYS A 245 11.43 -2.12 13.42
N ALA A 246 11.54 -1.41 12.31
CA ALA A 246 11.14 -1.95 11.00
C ALA A 246 11.92 -3.22 10.66
N ARG A 247 13.25 -3.22 10.84
CA ARG A 247 14.10 -4.38 10.58
C ARG A 247 13.81 -5.54 11.53
N GLU A 248 13.64 -5.25 12.82
CA GLU A 248 13.33 -6.25 13.86
C GLU A 248 12.03 -7.00 13.53
N ILE A 249 10.95 -6.27 13.30
CA ILE A 249 9.66 -6.89 13.00
C ILE A 249 9.67 -7.61 11.64
N TYR A 250 10.33 -7.03 10.64
CA TYR A 250 10.43 -7.67 9.33
C TYR A 250 11.19 -9.00 9.41
N ALA A 251 12.32 -9.04 10.11
CA ALA A 251 13.13 -10.25 10.26
C ALA A 251 12.33 -11.38 10.94
N TRP A 252 11.57 -11.04 11.98
CA TRP A 252 10.68 -12.00 12.63
C TRP A 252 9.55 -12.46 11.69
N ALA A 253 8.87 -11.53 11.03
CA ALA A 253 7.70 -11.82 10.19
C ALA A 253 8.10 -12.63 8.94
N ASP A 254 9.18 -12.25 8.27
CA ASP A 254 9.70 -13.00 7.10
C ASP A 254 10.08 -14.43 7.47
N LYS A 255 10.76 -14.61 8.61
CA LYS A 255 11.16 -15.94 9.10
C LYS A 255 9.98 -16.81 9.54
N THR A 256 8.97 -16.19 10.15
CA THR A 256 7.89 -16.93 10.84
C THR A 256 6.65 -17.09 9.95
N LEU A 257 6.30 -16.06 9.17
CA LEU A 257 5.04 -15.98 8.44
C LEU A 257 5.20 -16.19 6.92
N VAL A 258 6.44 -16.26 6.39
CA VAL A 258 6.63 -16.34 4.93
C VAL A 258 7.33 -17.64 4.54
N GLN A 259 6.76 -18.32 3.54
CA GLN A 259 7.34 -19.49 2.91
C GLN A 259 7.27 -19.35 1.39
N ASP A 260 8.40 -19.28 0.71
CA ASP A 260 8.51 -19.16 -0.76
C ASP A 260 7.66 -18.04 -1.38
N GLY A 261 7.59 -16.90 -0.67
CA GLY A 261 6.77 -15.74 -1.06
C GLY A 261 5.30 -15.84 -0.67
N ARG A 262 4.83 -16.97 -0.14
CA ARG A 262 3.50 -17.13 0.45
C ARG A 262 3.48 -16.56 1.87
N VAL A 263 2.53 -15.72 2.17
CA VAL A 263 2.35 -15.12 3.49
C VAL A 263 1.25 -15.83 4.25
N ALA A 264 1.55 -16.32 5.46
CA ALA A 264 0.56 -16.85 6.38
C ALA A 264 -0.32 -15.73 6.94
N ASP A 265 -1.56 -16.08 7.31
CA ASP A 265 -2.45 -15.15 8.02
C ASP A 265 -1.88 -14.76 9.39
N GLY A 266 -1.31 -15.71 10.10
CA GLY A 266 -0.64 -15.49 11.38
C GLY A 266 -0.25 -16.77 12.08
N ILE A 267 0.01 -16.64 13.38
CA ILE A 267 0.43 -17.74 14.26
C ILE A 267 -0.26 -17.62 15.62
N HIS A 268 -0.76 -18.74 16.14
CA HIS A 268 -1.38 -18.90 17.46
C HIS A 268 -0.53 -19.76 18.42
N GLY A 269 0.78 -19.62 18.39
CA GLY A 269 1.70 -20.41 19.24
C GLY A 269 2.05 -21.81 18.71
N GLY A 270 1.41 -22.26 17.64
CA GLY A 270 1.78 -23.42 16.82
C GLY A 270 2.62 -23.01 15.60
N GLY A 271 2.42 -23.67 14.47
CA GLY A 271 2.96 -23.25 13.18
C GLY A 271 2.14 -22.14 12.52
N PRO A 272 2.67 -21.54 11.44
CA PRO A 272 1.96 -20.51 10.70
C PRO A 272 0.71 -21.06 10.00
N GLU A 273 -0.37 -20.28 10.00
CA GLU A 273 -1.63 -20.61 9.35
C GLU A 273 -1.68 -20.01 7.95
N PHE A 274 -1.46 -20.82 6.93
CA PHE A 274 -1.47 -20.35 5.55
C PHE A 274 -2.89 -20.25 4.99
N LYS A 275 -3.43 -19.02 5.08
CA LYS A 275 -4.60 -18.57 4.31
C LYS A 275 -4.11 -17.53 3.31
N ASP A 276 -4.51 -17.67 2.04
CA ASP A 276 -4.01 -16.81 0.97
C ASP A 276 -4.82 -15.50 0.91
N HIS A 277 -4.50 -14.55 1.79
CA HIS A 277 -5.11 -13.23 1.79
C HIS A 277 -4.30 -12.23 0.97
N LEU A 278 -4.95 -11.61 -0.02
CA LEU A 278 -4.30 -10.72 -0.97
C LEU A 278 -3.66 -9.48 -0.29
N TYR A 279 -4.28 -8.95 0.77
CA TYR A 279 -3.74 -7.80 1.49
C TYR A 279 -2.47 -8.13 2.28
N ASN A 280 -2.36 -9.34 2.84
CA ASN A 280 -1.15 -9.80 3.51
C ASN A 280 0.02 -9.91 2.52
N GLN A 281 -0.23 -10.42 1.30
CA GLN A 281 0.75 -10.43 0.22
C GLN A 281 1.16 -9.00 -0.17
N GLY A 282 0.17 -8.10 -0.31
CA GLY A 282 0.39 -6.69 -0.62
C GLY A 282 1.28 -6.01 0.41
N THR A 283 0.97 -6.13 1.69
CA THR A 283 1.75 -5.50 2.77
C THR A 283 3.15 -6.08 2.93
N TYR A 284 3.34 -7.38 2.70
CA TYR A 284 4.67 -7.98 2.61
C TYR A 284 5.50 -7.38 1.48
N ILE A 285 4.91 -7.24 0.27
CA ILE A 285 5.56 -6.58 -0.87
C ILE A 285 5.93 -5.15 -0.51
N GLY A 286 4.99 -4.39 0.09
CA GLY A 286 5.20 -3.00 0.50
C GLY A 286 6.30 -2.82 1.53
N ALA A 287 6.30 -3.65 2.58
CA ALA A 287 7.32 -3.66 3.63
C ALA A 287 8.72 -3.92 3.03
N SER A 288 8.80 -4.92 2.15
CA SER A 288 10.04 -5.27 1.46
C SER A 288 10.52 -4.14 0.54
N CYS A 289 9.63 -3.52 -0.23
CA CYS A 289 9.97 -2.38 -1.10
C CYS A 289 10.50 -1.18 -0.30
N LEU A 290 9.84 -0.83 0.81
CA LEU A 290 10.26 0.31 1.64
C LEU A 290 11.61 0.06 2.31
N LEU A 291 11.86 -1.14 2.83
CA LEU A 291 13.17 -1.50 3.36
C LEU A 291 14.26 -1.48 2.28
N TYR A 292 13.96 -1.97 1.07
CA TYR A 292 14.89 -1.83 -0.06
C TYR A 292 15.22 -0.36 -0.37
N GLN A 293 14.21 0.50 -0.42
CA GLN A 293 14.40 1.94 -0.69
C GLN A 293 15.25 2.63 0.37
N LEU A 294 15.11 2.24 1.64
CA LEU A 294 15.84 2.85 2.75
C LEU A 294 17.26 2.30 2.92
N THR A 295 17.50 1.04 2.56
CA THR A 295 18.77 0.37 2.85
C THR A 295 19.63 0.11 1.63
N GLY A 296 19.03 0.10 0.43
CA GLY A 296 19.70 -0.34 -0.80
C GLY A 296 19.93 -1.85 -0.89
N ASP A 297 19.52 -2.63 0.14
CA ASP A 297 19.74 -4.08 0.16
C ASP A 297 18.77 -4.79 -0.80
N VAL A 298 19.34 -5.32 -1.89
CA VAL A 298 18.60 -6.03 -2.94
C VAL A 298 17.89 -7.30 -2.43
N ALA A 299 18.27 -7.83 -1.29
CA ALA A 299 17.59 -8.98 -0.70
C ALA A 299 16.12 -8.66 -0.43
N TYR A 300 15.81 -7.47 0.07
CA TYR A 300 14.43 -7.02 0.26
C TYR A 300 13.65 -6.91 -1.07
N LEU A 301 14.28 -6.37 -2.13
CA LEU A 301 13.63 -6.31 -3.44
C LEU A 301 13.32 -7.71 -3.99
N ASN A 302 14.22 -8.68 -3.79
CA ASN A 302 13.98 -10.06 -4.19
C ASN A 302 12.81 -10.68 -3.41
N LYS A 303 12.66 -10.37 -2.13
CA LYS A 303 11.51 -10.78 -1.31
C LYS A 303 10.19 -10.17 -1.84
N ALA A 304 10.17 -8.88 -2.17
CA ALA A 304 9.00 -8.25 -2.79
C ALA A 304 8.60 -8.95 -4.10
N LYS A 305 9.58 -9.28 -4.95
CA LYS A 305 9.35 -10.01 -6.20
C LYS A 305 8.82 -11.42 -5.96
N GLN A 306 9.34 -12.14 -4.95
CA GLN A 306 8.83 -13.46 -4.57
C GLN A 306 7.35 -13.38 -4.16
N GLY A 307 6.97 -12.41 -3.32
CA GLY A 307 5.57 -12.17 -2.94
C GLY A 307 4.67 -11.89 -4.14
N ALA A 308 5.08 -10.99 -5.04
CA ALA A 308 4.33 -10.69 -6.26
C ALA A 308 4.20 -11.91 -7.19
N ASN A 309 5.29 -12.67 -7.37
CA ASN A 309 5.28 -13.88 -8.18
C ASN A 309 4.33 -14.95 -7.59
N TYR A 310 4.28 -15.07 -6.25
CA TYR A 310 3.34 -15.98 -5.60
C TYR A 310 1.88 -15.60 -5.93
N VAL A 311 1.52 -14.32 -5.80
CA VAL A 311 0.15 -13.87 -6.15
C VAL A 311 -0.19 -14.23 -7.59
N PHE A 312 0.64 -13.85 -8.55
CA PHE A 312 0.31 -14.02 -9.96
C PHE A 312 0.38 -15.48 -10.45
N SER A 313 1.20 -16.33 -9.82
CA SER A 313 1.34 -17.73 -10.21
C SER A 313 0.46 -18.70 -9.44
N LYS A 314 0.07 -18.38 -8.21
CA LYS A 314 -0.63 -19.29 -7.30
C LYS A 314 -2.02 -18.83 -6.87
N MET A 315 -2.21 -17.52 -6.67
CA MET A 315 -3.50 -17.00 -6.19
C MET A 315 -4.43 -16.60 -7.33
N CYS A 316 -3.88 -16.07 -8.44
CA CYS A 316 -4.67 -15.62 -9.59
C CYS A 316 -5.29 -16.78 -10.37
N ARG A 317 -6.52 -16.58 -10.86
CA ARG A 317 -7.20 -17.49 -11.81
C ARG A 317 -7.20 -16.86 -13.20
N GLY A 318 -6.52 -17.50 -14.15
CA GLY A 318 -6.38 -16.92 -15.49
C GLY A 318 -5.70 -15.55 -15.52
N GLY A 319 -4.87 -15.22 -14.54
CA GLY A 319 -4.22 -13.92 -14.38
C GLY A 319 -5.09 -12.85 -13.74
N ILE A 320 -6.27 -13.21 -13.21
CA ILE A 320 -7.18 -12.30 -12.50
C ILE A 320 -7.04 -12.53 -11.00
N LEU A 321 -6.95 -11.42 -10.26
CA LEU A 321 -6.78 -11.39 -8.81
C LEU A 321 -7.88 -12.19 -8.09
N PRO A 322 -7.55 -12.83 -6.99
CA PRO A 322 -8.54 -13.57 -6.22
C PRO A 322 -9.58 -12.62 -5.63
N TYR A 323 -10.80 -13.12 -5.53
CA TYR A 323 -11.85 -12.54 -4.72
C TYR A 323 -11.98 -13.33 -3.43
N GLU A 324 -11.94 -12.64 -2.32
CA GLU A 324 -12.10 -13.23 -1.00
C GLU A 324 -13.51 -13.01 -0.48
N THR A 325 -14.09 -14.05 0.09
CA THR A 325 -15.45 -14.02 0.63
C THR A 325 -15.46 -13.39 2.01
N GLY A 326 -16.36 -12.47 2.24
CA GLY A 326 -16.49 -11.70 3.47
C GLY A 326 -16.67 -10.21 3.13
N VAL A 327 -17.32 -9.47 4.01
CA VAL A 327 -17.71 -8.08 3.68
C VAL A 327 -16.48 -7.18 3.59
N GLU A 328 -15.71 -7.07 4.65
CA GLU A 328 -14.55 -6.16 4.72
C GLU A 328 -13.38 -6.63 3.83
N GLN A 329 -13.30 -7.92 3.53
CA GLN A 329 -12.25 -8.52 2.69
C GLN A 329 -12.24 -7.97 1.25
N GLY A 330 -13.33 -7.36 0.81
CA GLY A 330 -13.40 -6.71 -0.50
C GLY A 330 -12.33 -5.63 -0.71
N VAL A 331 -11.83 -4.98 0.35
CA VAL A 331 -10.81 -3.93 0.28
C VAL A 331 -9.39 -4.46 -0.02
N TYR A 332 -9.15 -5.77 0.07
CA TYR A 332 -7.81 -6.36 -0.04
C TYR A 332 -7.13 -6.07 -1.39
N ALA A 333 -7.90 -6.02 -2.48
CA ALA A 333 -7.36 -5.69 -3.79
C ALA A 333 -6.90 -4.21 -3.89
N ALA A 334 -7.57 -3.28 -3.20
CA ALA A 334 -7.13 -1.89 -3.13
C ALA A 334 -5.80 -1.75 -2.37
N ILE A 335 -5.63 -2.51 -1.27
CA ILE A 335 -4.37 -2.56 -0.51
C ILE A 335 -3.26 -3.16 -1.37
N PHE A 336 -3.52 -4.28 -2.05
CA PHE A 336 -2.56 -4.90 -2.97
C PHE A 336 -2.13 -3.95 -4.09
N ALA A 337 -3.07 -3.22 -4.68
CA ALA A 337 -2.79 -2.24 -5.72
C ALA A 337 -1.82 -1.14 -5.23
N GLN A 338 -1.97 -0.65 -4.00
CA GLN A 338 -1.09 0.35 -3.40
C GLN A 338 0.37 -0.12 -3.37
N TYR A 339 0.62 -1.36 -2.95
CA TYR A 339 1.98 -1.86 -2.80
C TYR A 339 2.55 -2.42 -4.11
N MET A 340 1.71 -2.87 -5.02
CA MET A 340 2.14 -3.15 -6.39
C MET A 340 2.54 -1.89 -7.14
N HIS A 341 1.88 -0.75 -6.87
CA HIS A 341 2.35 0.54 -7.40
C HIS A 341 3.79 0.84 -6.95
N THR A 342 4.07 0.69 -5.66
CA THR A 342 5.43 0.87 -5.12
C THR A 342 6.43 -0.08 -5.78
N LEU A 343 6.10 -1.35 -5.93
CA LEU A 343 6.98 -2.33 -6.59
C LEU A 343 7.21 -1.98 -8.07
N VAL A 344 6.16 -1.65 -8.81
CA VAL A 344 6.23 -1.39 -10.26
C VAL A 344 6.96 -0.10 -10.57
N TYR A 345 6.56 1.00 -9.94
CA TYR A 345 7.04 2.33 -10.33
C TYR A 345 8.19 2.84 -9.46
N GLU A 346 8.13 2.64 -8.14
CA GLU A 346 9.14 3.18 -7.24
C GLU A 346 10.36 2.26 -7.11
N CYS A 347 10.16 0.92 -7.24
CA CYS A 347 11.24 -0.06 -7.29
C CYS A 347 11.58 -0.52 -8.71
N GLY A 348 10.95 0.04 -9.75
CA GLY A 348 11.27 -0.17 -11.16
C GLY A 348 10.93 -1.55 -11.73
N GLN A 349 10.03 -2.32 -11.08
CA GLN A 349 9.70 -3.69 -11.52
C GLN A 349 8.54 -3.69 -12.53
N ILE A 350 8.75 -3.05 -13.66
CA ILE A 350 7.74 -2.76 -14.69
C ILE A 350 7.10 -4.01 -15.32
N GLN A 351 7.72 -5.19 -15.19
CA GLN A 351 7.20 -6.45 -15.71
C GLN A 351 5.83 -6.82 -15.13
N TYR A 352 5.47 -6.31 -13.96
CA TYR A 352 4.16 -6.56 -13.33
C TYR A 352 3.05 -5.63 -13.83
N LEU A 353 3.38 -4.54 -14.55
CA LEU A 353 2.40 -3.54 -15.00
C LEU A 353 1.30 -4.14 -15.88
N GLY A 354 1.67 -5.04 -16.80
CA GLY A 354 0.71 -5.70 -17.70
C GLY A 354 -0.35 -6.50 -16.93
N MET A 355 0.05 -7.15 -15.83
CA MET A 355 -0.87 -7.92 -14.98
C MET A 355 -1.83 -7.00 -14.22
N MET A 356 -1.34 -5.88 -13.70
CA MET A 356 -2.18 -4.89 -13.02
C MET A 356 -3.21 -4.27 -13.97
N ARG A 357 -2.79 -3.88 -15.16
CA ARG A 357 -3.67 -3.32 -16.21
C ARG A 357 -4.70 -4.33 -16.70
N ARG A 358 -4.34 -5.60 -16.81
CA ARG A 358 -5.29 -6.67 -17.13
C ARG A 358 -6.40 -6.76 -16.09
N ASN A 359 -6.05 -6.75 -14.82
CA ASN A 359 -7.04 -6.79 -13.73
C ASN A 359 -7.95 -5.56 -13.74
N MET A 360 -7.37 -4.39 -13.99
CA MET A 360 -8.13 -3.16 -14.14
C MET A 360 -9.13 -3.22 -15.31
N GLN A 361 -8.71 -3.79 -16.48
CA GLN A 361 -9.60 -3.99 -17.62
C GLN A 361 -10.74 -4.95 -17.29
N TRP A 362 -10.45 -6.08 -16.64
CA TRP A 362 -11.48 -7.04 -16.25
C TRP A 362 -12.47 -6.44 -15.26
N ALA A 363 -12.01 -5.72 -14.25
CA ALA A 363 -12.90 -5.03 -13.32
C ALA A 363 -13.77 -3.98 -14.01
N TRP A 364 -13.22 -3.24 -14.98
CA TRP A 364 -13.94 -2.27 -15.77
C TRP A 364 -15.00 -2.90 -16.65
N ASP A 365 -14.70 -3.98 -17.34
CA ASP A 365 -15.62 -4.66 -18.25
C ASP A 365 -16.79 -5.33 -17.51
N HIS A 366 -16.56 -5.74 -16.26
CA HIS A 366 -17.57 -6.41 -15.41
C HIS A 366 -18.25 -5.49 -14.39
N ARG A 367 -18.07 -4.16 -14.52
CA ARG A 367 -18.72 -3.20 -13.62
C ARG A 367 -20.24 -3.10 -13.86
N ASP A 368 -20.95 -2.56 -12.91
CA ASP A 368 -22.27 -1.98 -13.13
C ASP A 368 -22.12 -0.78 -14.07
N GLN A 369 -22.66 -0.88 -15.28
CA GLN A 369 -22.51 0.12 -16.33
C GLN A 369 -23.21 1.45 -15.98
N MET A 370 -24.32 1.39 -15.25
CA MET A 370 -25.11 2.58 -14.87
C MET A 370 -24.40 3.38 -13.76
N ARG A 371 -23.80 2.71 -12.80
CA ARG A 371 -23.20 3.36 -11.63
C ARG A 371 -21.68 3.54 -11.73
N GLY A 372 -21.02 2.84 -12.66
CA GLY A 372 -19.58 2.93 -12.89
C GLY A 372 -18.72 2.20 -11.83
N VAL A 373 -19.31 1.34 -11.00
CA VAL A 373 -18.63 0.60 -9.92
C VAL A 373 -18.66 -0.91 -10.15
N SER A 374 -17.64 -1.58 -9.66
CA SER A 374 -17.48 -3.04 -9.77
C SER A 374 -17.52 -3.68 -8.38
N ASN A 375 -18.05 -4.91 -8.28
CA ASN A 375 -17.80 -5.73 -7.10
C ASN A 375 -16.35 -6.24 -7.11
N GLY A 376 -15.88 -6.83 -6.00
CA GLY A 376 -14.50 -7.31 -5.88
C GLY A 376 -14.18 -8.57 -6.70
N ASN A 377 -15.20 -9.27 -7.21
CA ASN A 377 -15.01 -10.47 -8.03
C ASN A 377 -14.97 -10.10 -9.52
N PHE A 378 -13.80 -9.79 -10.04
CA PHE A 378 -13.64 -9.36 -11.43
C PHE A 378 -13.97 -10.44 -12.47
N LEU A 379 -14.11 -11.71 -12.07
CA LEU A 379 -14.54 -12.80 -12.97
C LEU A 379 -16.06 -12.86 -13.17
N LYS A 380 -16.83 -12.03 -12.45
CA LYS A 380 -18.29 -11.99 -12.54
C LYS A 380 -18.75 -10.56 -12.80
N SER A 381 -19.71 -10.41 -13.73
CA SER A 381 -20.37 -9.12 -13.93
C SER A 381 -21.08 -8.67 -12.67
N THR A 382 -20.95 -7.39 -12.37
CA THR A 382 -21.71 -6.73 -11.32
C THR A 382 -23.12 -6.48 -11.82
N GLU A 383 -24.10 -7.01 -11.12
CA GLU A 383 -25.51 -6.84 -11.48
C GLU A 383 -25.91 -5.37 -11.32
N GLU A 384 -26.53 -4.82 -12.36
CA GLU A 384 -26.99 -3.42 -12.37
C GLU A 384 -27.99 -3.14 -11.25
N GLY A 385 -27.78 -2.10 -10.50
CA GLY A 385 -28.65 -1.69 -9.39
C GLY A 385 -28.54 -2.57 -8.13
N SER A 386 -27.74 -3.66 -8.14
CA SER A 386 -27.54 -4.50 -6.96
C SER A 386 -26.90 -3.72 -5.81
N GLN A 387 -27.12 -4.17 -4.58
CA GLN A 387 -26.39 -3.63 -3.44
C GLN A 387 -24.92 -4.06 -3.53
N ILE A 388 -24.00 -3.09 -3.47
CA ILE A 388 -22.56 -3.28 -3.49
C ILE A 388 -22.00 -2.67 -2.21
N ASP A 389 -21.07 -3.37 -1.55
CA ASP A 389 -20.31 -2.82 -0.43
C ASP A 389 -19.17 -1.92 -0.92
N SER A 390 -18.78 -0.93 -0.10
CA SER A 390 -17.69 0.00 -0.43
C SER A 390 -16.34 -0.68 -0.46
N TYR A 391 -16.19 -1.75 0.29
CA TYR A 391 -14.96 -2.52 0.39
C TYR A 391 -14.60 -3.14 -0.96
N SER A 392 -15.52 -3.93 -1.52
CA SER A 392 -15.38 -4.54 -2.85
C SER A 392 -15.29 -3.50 -3.97
N ALA A 393 -16.10 -2.44 -3.88
CA ALA A 393 -16.13 -1.39 -4.89
C ALA A 393 -14.85 -0.54 -4.93
N SER A 394 -14.03 -0.52 -3.90
CA SER A 394 -12.79 0.26 -3.82
C SER A 394 -11.68 -0.25 -4.74
N ALA A 395 -11.71 -1.52 -5.12
CA ALA A 395 -10.64 -2.16 -5.88
C ALA A 395 -10.42 -1.52 -7.26
N LEU A 396 -11.49 -1.32 -8.03
CA LEU A 396 -11.39 -0.72 -9.37
C LEU A 396 -10.85 0.71 -9.35
N PRO A 397 -11.41 1.67 -8.57
CA PRO A 397 -10.86 3.03 -8.53
C PRO A 397 -9.45 3.10 -7.95
N ALA A 398 -9.07 2.22 -7.00
CA ALA A 398 -7.70 2.14 -6.52
C ALA A 398 -6.73 1.75 -7.64
N LEU A 399 -7.05 0.72 -8.43
CA LEU A 399 -6.28 0.34 -9.62
C LEU A 399 -6.22 1.49 -10.64
N MET A 400 -7.35 2.12 -10.93
CA MET A 400 -7.46 3.21 -11.90
C MET A 400 -6.64 4.45 -11.50
N LEU A 401 -6.57 4.78 -10.24
CA LEU A 401 -5.78 5.91 -9.75
C LEU A 401 -4.26 5.65 -9.85
N MET A 402 -3.83 4.41 -9.60
CA MET A 402 -2.42 4.08 -9.43
C MET A 402 -1.73 3.55 -10.69
N PHE A 403 -2.50 3.02 -11.66
CA PHE A 403 -1.95 2.48 -12.90
C PHE A 403 -2.50 3.24 -14.11
N PRO A 404 -1.91 4.40 -14.46
CA PRO A 404 -2.47 5.29 -15.47
C PRO A 404 -2.55 4.62 -16.85
N ALA A 405 -3.53 5.06 -17.65
CA ALA A 405 -3.64 4.73 -19.06
C ALA A 405 -2.45 5.31 -19.84
N GLY A 406 -1.98 4.59 -20.83
CA GLY A 406 -0.86 5.01 -21.65
C GLY A 406 0.48 4.41 -21.26
N ASP A 407 1.48 4.62 -22.10
CA ASP A 407 2.81 4.03 -21.96
C ASP A 407 3.75 4.81 -21.02
N SER A 408 3.23 5.74 -20.21
CA SER A 408 4.08 6.50 -19.31
C SER A 408 4.63 5.56 -18.22
N THR A 409 5.85 5.12 -18.41
CA THR A 409 6.67 4.45 -17.39
C THR A 409 7.18 5.45 -16.35
N SER A 410 6.74 6.71 -16.44
CA SER A 410 7.10 7.73 -15.47
C SER A 410 6.40 7.41 -14.15
N PRO A 411 7.13 7.27 -13.04
CA PRO A 411 6.53 7.14 -11.73
C PRO A 411 5.65 8.36 -11.46
N VAL A 412 4.51 8.16 -10.84
CA VAL A 412 3.75 9.25 -10.21
C VAL A 412 4.70 9.86 -9.17
N GLN A 413 5.31 10.98 -9.51
CA GLN A 413 6.29 11.62 -8.64
C GLN A 413 5.61 12.05 -7.35
N GLY A 414 5.97 11.42 -6.27
CA GLY A 414 5.49 11.73 -4.92
C GLY A 414 6.58 11.61 -3.86
N VAL A 415 7.85 11.65 -4.27
CA VAL A 415 8.98 11.79 -3.33
C VAL A 415 9.87 12.90 -3.86
N PRO A 416 10.18 13.94 -3.05
CA PRO A 416 11.28 14.83 -3.38
C PRO A 416 12.51 13.97 -3.58
N ALA A 417 13.22 14.16 -4.69
CA ALA A 417 14.48 13.50 -4.92
C ALA A 417 15.43 13.85 -3.76
N ALA A 418 15.60 12.92 -2.84
CA ALA A 418 16.79 12.92 -2.02
C ALA A 418 17.97 12.67 -2.96
N ASP A 419 18.90 13.62 -2.97
CA ASP A 419 20.23 13.61 -3.53
C ASP A 419 20.42 13.95 -5.02
N ALA A 420 20.73 15.21 -5.22
CA ALA A 420 21.48 15.73 -6.37
C ALA A 420 22.93 15.18 -6.48
N GLN A 421 23.25 14.07 -5.79
CA GLN A 421 24.60 13.50 -5.76
C GLN A 421 24.68 12.06 -6.28
N ALA A 422 23.66 11.54 -6.93
CA ALA A 422 23.71 10.19 -7.47
C ALA A 422 24.64 10.10 -8.69
N GLY A 423 25.58 9.15 -8.67
CA GLY A 423 26.46 8.87 -9.79
C GLY A 423 25.72 8.45 -11.07
N ILE A 424 26.34 8.59 -12.22
CA ILE A 424 25.85 8.12 -13.50
C ILE A 424 26.50 6.78 -13.81
N TYR A 425 25.70 5.78 -14.17
CA TYR A 425 26.14 4.42 -14.45
C TYR A 425 25.65 3.99 -15.84
N THR A 426 26.42 3.15 -16.50
CA THR A 426 25.94 2.39 -17.66
C THR A 426 24.93 1.32 -17.21
N ILE A 427 24.16 0.78 -18.16
CA ILE A 427 23.13 -0.24 -17.86
C ILE A 427 23.70 -1.56 -17.30
N ASP A 428 24.98 -1.82 -17.52
CA ASP A 428 25.75 -2.94 -16.97
C ASP A 428 26.41 -2.63 -15.62
N GLY A 429 26.15 -1.44 -15.06
CA GLY A 429 26.56 -1.06 -13.69
C GLY A 429 27.91 -0.37 -13.56
N LYS A 430 28.58 -0.03 -14.68
CA LYS A 430 29.86 0.70 -14.64
C LYS A 430 29.60 2.17 -14.34
N CYS A 431 30.23 2.72 -13.26
CA CYS A 431 30.17 4.14 -12.95
C CYS A 431 30.93 4.96 -14.03
N VAL A 432 30.23 5.91 -14.64
CA VAL A 432 30.81 6.83 -15.66
C VAL A 432 30.97 8.25 -15.13
N ALA A 433 30.26 8.60 -14.04
CA ALA A 433 30.46 9.83 -13.28
C ALA A 433 30.02 9.62 -11.82
N SER A 434 30.83 10.02 -10.86
CA SER A 434 30.59 9.84 -9.42
C SER A 434 29.64 10.86 -8.80
N GLN A 435 29.40 11.97 -9.48
CA GLN A 435 28.40 13.00 -9.15
C GLN A 435 27.73 13.44 -10.45
N GLY A 436 26.41 13.30 -10.53
CA GLY A 436 25.69 13.57 -11.77
C GLY A 436 24.92 14.89 -11.73
N ALA A 437 25.51 15.97 -12.24
CA ALA A 437 24.72 17.11 -12.67
C ALA A 437 24.07 16.80 -14.05
N PRO A 438 22.85 17.28 -14.34
CA PRO A 438 22.20 17.10 -15.65
C PRO A 438 23.07 17.54 -16.84
N GLU A 439 23.97 18.48 -16.61
CA GLU A 439 24.92 19.02 -17.61
C GLU A 439 25.98 17.99 -18.03
N GLN A 440 26.30 17.01 -17.22
CA GLN A 440 27.27 15.96 -17.54
C GLN A 440 26.68 14.88 -18.48
N LEU A 441 25.37 14.72 -18.52
CA LEU A 441 24.72 13.79 -19.44
C LEU A 441 24.96 14.16 -20.92
N GLY A 442 25.03 15.46 -21.24
CA GLY A 442 25.31 15.95 -22.59
C GLY A 442 26.74 15.68 -23.10
N GLN A 443 27.65 15.22 -22.24
CA GLN A 443 29.03 14.89 -22.57
C GLN A 443 29.28 13.39 -22.72
N LEU A 444 28.25 12.57 -22.48
CA LEU A 444 28.34 11.12 -22.58
C LEU A 444 28.08 10.66 -24.02
N ALA A 445 28.68 9.54 -24.40
CA ALA A 445 28.38 8.90 -25.69
C ALA A 445 26.91 8.52 -25.79
N SER A 446 26.37 8.47 -27.00
CA SER A 446 25.00 8.01 -27.24
C SER A 446 24.76 6.64 -26.58
N GLY A 447 23.77 6.51 -25.74
CA GLY A 447 23.51 5.27 -25.01
C GLY A 447 22.50 5.42 -23.90
N MET A 448 22.19 4.31 -23.24
CA MET A 448 21.28 4.27 -22.09
C MET A 448 22.10 4.28 -20.80
N TYR A 449 21.77 5.19 -19.87
CA TYR A 449 22.46 5.38 -18.60
C TYR A 449 21.48 5.34 -17.42
N ILE A 450 21.99 5.05 -16.25
CA ILE A 450 21.26 5.11 -14.97
C ILE A 450 21.83 6.31 -14.19
N CYS A 451 21.00 7.30 -13.90
CA CYS A 451 21.35 8.46 -13.08
C CYS A 451 20.44 8.46 -11.85
N GLY A 452 20.97 8.10 -10.70
CA GLY A 452 20.19 7.80 -9.52
C GLY A 452 19.24 6.63 -9.80
N GLN A 453 17.95 6.87 -9.70
CA GLN A 453 16.91 5.86 -10.00
C GLN A 453 16.32 5.98 -11.42
N ARG A 454 16.90 6.79 -12.30
CA ARG A 454 16.36 7.08 -13.64
C ARG A 454 17.21 6.46 -14.74
N LYS A 455 16.55 5.84 -15.72
CA LYS A 455 17.19 5.52 -17.00
C LYS A 455 17.10 6.73 -17.92
N VAL A 456 18.22 7.17 -18.45
CA VAL A 456 18.34 8.33 -19.32
C VAL A 456 18.91 7.87 -20.65
N LEU A 457 18.23 8.19 -21.74
CA LEU A 457 18.75 7.97 -23.11
C LEU A 457 19.51 9.24 -23.53
N VAL A 458 20.82 9.10 -23.71
CA VAL A 458 21.67 10.13 -24.32
C VAL A 458 21.67 9.84 -25.83
N ARG A 459 21.29 10.81 -26.65
CA ARG A 459 21.20 10.73 -28.10
C ARG A 459 22.36 11.42 -28.78
#